data_0fd7bb3ce7289d8b24843b7521b4a0df
#
_entry.id   0fd7bb3ce7289d8b24843b7521b4a0df
#
_cell.length_a   1.000
_cell.length_b   1.000
_cell.length_c   1.000
_cell.angle_alpha   90.00
_cell.angle_beta   90.00
_cell.angle_gamma   90.00
#
_symmetry.space_group_name_H-M   'P 1'
#
loop_
_entity.id
_entity.type
_entity.pdbx_description
1 polymer ?
#
loop_
_entity_poly.entity_id
_entity_poly.type
_entity_poly.pdbx_seq_one_letter_code
_entity_poly.pdbx_strand_id
1 'polypeptide(L)'
;MELLIVTGLSGAGKTRVINALEDIGFYCVDNIPPALLGGFADLCYSPAAHHGRSAIVMDSRSGKMFRELPHALEELRCRHIPYRILFLEASAEVLLRRYKETRRRHPLLDECDGCLEDAIREERRLLKPIRDAADYIIDTTSLSPSQLRGRIVTIFEGETTPMLISCQSFGFRNGLPQDADLVFDVRCLPNPYYVPELKEHDGTEGPVRDYVMNAPESHEMLQKLEELLAFSIPLYQREGKSQLVVAVGCTGGRPAAWPSPASWPPTCGALATGWSFLTGIRTTGGKGLFCRKKDADAEDSRRRSREIRNAPGTYAEKHGRRIPW
;
A
#
# COMPACT_ATOMS: atom_id res chain seq x y z
N MET A 1 -5.95 -1.93 -19.47
CA MET A 1 -4.66 -2.63 -19.30
C MET A 1 -3.54 -1.61 -19.26
N GLU A 2 -2.64 -1.69 -18.29
CA GLU A 2 -1.48 -0.81 -18.15
C GLU A 2 -0.20 -1.65 -18.23
N LEU A 3 0.68 -1.36 -19.19
CA LEU A 3 1.98 -2.00 -19.35
C LEU A 3 3.07 -0.99 -19.01
N LEU A 4 3.86 -1.28 -17.97
CA LEU A 4 4.96 -0.46 -17.52
C LEU A 4 6.29 -1.16 -17.81
N ILE A 5 7.20 -0.47 -18.47
CA ILE A 5 8.56 -0.94 -18.71
C ILE A 5 9.49 -0.22 -17.74
N VAL A 6 10.08 -0.96 -16.82
CA VAL A 6 11.01 -0.44 -15.81
C VAL A 6 12.43 -0.72 -16.26
N THR A 7 13.21 0.33 -16.45
CA THR A 7 14.61 0.20 -16.82
C THR A 7 15.45 1.29 -16.14
N GLY A 8 16.74 1.36 -16.42
CA GLY A 8 17.63 2.35 -15.85
C GLY A 8 18.96 1.78 -15.43
N LEU A 9 19.82 2.62 -14.89
CA LEU A 9 21.19 2.30 -14.53
C LEU A 9 21.27 1.13 -13.55
N SER A 10 22.24 0.27 -13.74
CA SER A 10 22.55 -0.82 -12.82
C SER A 10 22.93 -0.27 -11.46
N GLY A 11 22.31 -0.78 -10.40
CA GLY A 11 22.48 -0.23 -9.04
C GLY A 11 21.55 0.97 -8.71
N ALA A 12 20.72 1.45 -9.65
CA ALA A 12 19.78 2.55 -9.41
C ALA A 12 18.54 2.17 -8.57
N GLY A 13 18.34 0.88 -8.25
CA GLY A 13 17.26 0.46 -7.35
C GLY A 13 16.08 -0.25 -8.00
N LYS A 14 16.20 -0.78 -9.22
CA LYS A 14 15.13 -1.48 -9.95
C LYS A 14 14.43 -2.55 -9.11
N THR A 15 15.16 -3.38 -8.39
CA THR A 15 14.58 -4.41 -7.50
C THR A 15 13.66 -3.84 -6.42
N ARG A 16 13.98 -2.64 -5.90
CA ARG A 16 13.12 -1.96 -4.90
C ARG A 16 11.83 -1.44 -5.54
N VAL A 17 11.93 -1.00 -6.80
CA VAL A 17 10.77 -0.56 -7.57
C VAL A 17 9.85 -1.73 -7.91
N ILE A 18 10.41 -2.91 -8.27
CA ILE A 18 9.62 -4.14 -8.47
C ILE A 18 8.77 -4.42 -7.23
N ASN A 19 9.40 -4.52 -6.06
CA ASN A 19 8.69 -4.81 -4.82
C ASN A 19 7.59 -3.78 -4.53
N ALA A 20 7.87 -2.49 -4.78
CA ALA A 20 6.87 -1.44 -4.59
C ALA A 20 5.70 -1.53 -5.57
N LEU A 21 5.95 -1.93 -6.82
CA LEU A 21 4.92 -2.13 -7.84
C LEU A 21 4.06 -3.36 -7.54
N GLU A 22 4.66 -4.47 -7.07
CA GLU A 22 3.94 -5.66 -6.60
C GLU A 22 3.02 -5.34 -5.43
N ASP A 23 3.51 -4.57 -4.44
CA ASP A 23 2.73 -4.12 -3.29
C ASP A 23 1.46 -3.34 -3.68
N ILE A 24 1.48 -2.65 -4.83
CA ILE A 24 0.35 -1.88 -5.38
C ILE A 24 -0.40 -2.62 -6.50
N GLY A 25 -0.19 -3.92 -6.61
CA GLY A 25 -0.99 -4.81 -7.46
C GLY A 25 -0.56 -4.91 -8.92
N PHE A 26 0.67 -4.51 -9.28
CA PHE A 26 1.23 -4.85 -10.59
C PHE A 26 1.68 -6.31 -10.62
N TYR A 27 1.41 -6.97 -11.73
CA TYR A 27 2.07 -8.24 -12.05
C TYR A 27 3.47 -7.93 -12.62
N CYS A 28 4.52 -8.24 -11.85
CA CYS A 28 5.89 -7.90 -12.21
C CYS A 28 6.64 -9.09 -12.78
N VAL A 29 7.39 -8.85 -13.85
CA VAL A 29 8.32 -9.83 -14.42
C VAL A 29 9.70 -9.19 -14.56
N ASP A 30 10.71 -9.83 -13.95
CA ASP A 30 12.08 -9.31 -13.94
C ASP A 30 12.94 -9.96 -15.04
N ASN A 31 13.82 -9.15 -15.62
CA ASN A 31 14.88 -9.59 -16.53
C ASN A 31 14.40 -10.32 -17.80
N ILE A 32 13.32 -9.84 -18.43
CA ILE A 32 12.88 -10.37 -19.74
C ILE A 32 13.85 -9.87 -20.83
N PRO A 33 14.34 -10.76 -21.72
CA PRO A 33 15.06 -10.35 -22.92
C PRO A 33 14.20 -9.46 -23.83
N PRO A 34 14.76 -8.38 -24.46
CA PRO A 34 14.00 -7.52 -25.34
C PRO A 34 13.24 -8.24 -26.46
N ALA A 35 13.80 -9.32 -27.02
CA ALA A 35 13.17 -10.13 -28.06
C ALA A 35 11.83 -10.77 -27.63
N LEU A 36 11.59 -10.95 -26.33
CA LEU A 36 10.34 -11.52 -25.80
C LEU A 36 9.30 -10.46 -25.44
N LEU A 37 9.64 -9.16 -25.56
CA LEU A 37 8.79 -8.06 -25.12
C LEU A 37 7.44 -8.05 -25.89
N GLY A 38 7.47 -8.24 -27.23
CA GLY A 38 6.27 -8.30 -28.04
C GLY A 38 5.34 -9.44 -27.66
N GLY A 39 5.88 -10.64 -27.50
CA GLY A 39 5.10 -11.83 -27.09
C GLY A 39 4.52 -11.67 -25.66
N PHE A 40 5.26 -11.08 -24.74
CA PHE A 40 4.74 -10.80 -23.41
C PHE A 40 3.62 -9.76 -23.45
N ALA A 41 3.77 -8.71 -24.23
CA ALA A 41 2.73 -7.72 -24.42
C ALA A 41 1.44 -8.36 -24.96
N ASP A 42 1.54 -9.28 -25.93
CA ASP A 42 0.37 -10.04 -26.44
C ASP A 42 -0.33 -10.82 -25.34
N LEU A 43 0.43 -11.50 -24.48
CA LEU A 43 -0.13 -12.20 -23.34
C LEU A 43 -0.85 -11.26 -22.37
N CYS A 44 -0.24 -10.12 -22.08
CA CYS A 44 -0.83 -9.10 -21.20
C CYS A 44 -2.15 -8.56 -21.75
N TYR A 45 -2.26 -8.31 -23.05
CA TYR A 45 -3.46 -7.75 -23.69
C TYR A 45 -4.45 -8.81 -24.14
N SER A 46 -4.17 -10.10 -23.91
CA SER A 46 -5.10 -11.17 -24.24
C SER A 46 -6.35 -11.14 -23.35
N PRO A 47 -7.53 -11.59 -23.86
CA PRO A 47 -8.74 -11.70 -23.04
C PRO A 47 -8.60 -12.62 -21.82
N ALA A 48 -7.61 -13.52 -21.84
CA ALA A 48 -7.30 -14.44 -20.74
C ALA A 48 -6.39 -13.82 -19.68
N ALA A 49 -5.89 -12.60 -19.88
CA ALA A 49 -5.05 -11.91 -18.90
C ALA A 49 -5.89 -11.50 -17.69
N HIS A 50 -5.56 -12.06 -16.54
CA HIS A 50 -6.23 -11.75 -15.27
C HIS A 50 -5.68 -10.49 -14.58
N HIS A 51 -4.60 -9.89 -15.10
CA HIS A 51 -3.90 -8.76 -14.50
C HIS A 51 -4.19 -7.47 -15.26
N GLY A 52 -4.83 -6.51 -14.59
CA GLY A 52 -5.13 -5.19 -15.19
C GLY A 52 -3.90 -4.30 -15.34
N ARG A 53 -2.80 -4.58 -14.59
CA ARG A 53 -1.56 -3.79 -14.53
C ARG A 53 -0.37 -4.74 -14.55
N SER A 54 0.56 -4.55 -15.47
CA SER A 54 1.78 -5.38 -15.58
C SER A 54 3.01 -4.51 -15.69
N ALA A 55 4.10 -4.93 -15.06
CA ALA A 55 5.39 -4.27 -15.14
C ALA A 55 6.48 -5.25 -15.58
N ILE A 56 7.29 -4.83 -16.55
CA ILE A 56 8.42 -5.60 -17.05
C ILE A 56 9.69 -4.86 -16.68
N VAL A 57 10.61 -5.55 -16.03
CA VAL A 57 11.91 -4.98 -15.72
C VAL A 57 12.94 -5.47 -16.73
N MET A 58 13.62 -4.52 -17.35
CA MET A 58 14.67 -4.77 -18.33
C MET A 58 15.99 -4.20 -17.82
N ASP A 59 17.00 -5.05 -17.76
CA ASP A 59 18.32 -4.70 -17.22
C ASP A 59 19.42 -4.95 -18.27
N SER A 60 20.47 -4.16 -18.22
CA SER A 60 21.71 -4.32 -18.98
C SER A 60 22.39 -5.68 -18.77
N ARG A 61 21.98 -6.48 -17.75
CA ARG A 61 22.41 -7.87 -17.53
C ARG A 61 22.09 -8.80 -18.69
N SER A 62 21.12 -8.45 -19.52
CA SER A 62 20.86 -9.16 -20.78
C SER A 62 22.01 -9.02 -21.81
N GLY A 63 23.08 -8.33 -21.46
CA GLY A 63 24.30 -8.19 -22.25
C GLY A 63 24.04 -7.52 -23.61
N LYS A 64 24.59 -8.12 -24.68
CA LYS A 64 24.43 -7.58 -26.04
C LYS A 64 22.96 -7.48 -26.47
N MET A 65 22.09 -8.34 -25.96
CA MET A 65 20.65 -8.34 -26.27
C MET A 65 19.96 -7.06 -25.78
N PHE A 66 20.49 -6.41 -24.73
CA PHE A 66 19.92 -5.16 -24.23
C PHE A 66 19.99 -4.01 -25.26
N ARG A 67 20.95 -4.06 -26.18
CA ARG A 67 21.06 -3.09 -27.30
C ARG A 67 19.88 -3.14 -28.27
N GLU A 68 19.09 -4.23 -28.23
CA GLU A 68 17.88 -4.41 -29.04
C GLU A 68 16.63 -3.79 -28.39
N LEU A 69 16.72 -3.30 -27.15
CA LEU A 69 15.58 -2.72 -26.45
C LEU A 69 14.93 -1.54 -27.20
N PRO A 70 15.66 -0.59 -27.80
CA PRO A 70 15.04 0.48 -28.59
C PRO A 70 14.23 -0.06 -29.78
N HIS A 71 14.72 -1.10 -30.44
CA HIS A 71 14.00 -1.77 -31.54
C HIS A 71 12.73 -2.49 -31.05
N ALA A 72 12.80 -3.20 -29.93
CA ALA A 72 11.65 -3.87 -29.34
C ALA A 72 10.56 -2.86 -28.89
N LEU A 73 10.95 -1.71 -28.38
CA LEU A 73 10.02 -0.62 -28.04
C LEU A 73 9.34 -0.03 -29.28
N GLU A 74 10.11 0.17 -30.37
CA GLU A 74 9.54 0.64 -31.64
C GLU A 74 8.58 -0.37 -32.27
N GLU A 75 8.86 -1.67 -32.14
CA GLU A 75 7.93 -2.73 -32.57
C GLU A 75 6.59 -2.63 -31.81
N LEU A 76 6.59 -2.45 -30.49
CA LEU A 76 5.35 -2.23 -29.73
C LEU A 76 4.60 -0.99 -30.21
N ARG A 77 5.33 0.07 -30.53
CA ARG A 77 4.76 1.31 -31.03
C ARG A 77 4.11 1.15 -32.39
N CYS A 78 4.79 0.46 -33.32
CA CYS A 78 4.22 0.11 -34.63
C CYS A 78 2.98 -0.76 -34.52
N ARG A 79 2.90 -1.61 -33.52
CA ARG A 79 1.74 -2.47 -33.23
C ARG A 79 0.65 -1.76 -32.43
N HIS A 80 0.80 -0.46 -32.15
CA HIS A 80 -0.11 0.36 -31.33
C HIS A 80 -0.42 -0.23 -29.93
N ILE A 81 0.53 -0.95 -29.35
CA ILE A 81 0.43 -1.46 -27.99
C ILE A 81 0.83 -0.34 -27.03
N PRO A 82 -0.08 0.17 -26.16
CA PRO A 82 0.25 1.25 -25.26
C PRO A 82 1.15 0.74 -24.12
N TYR A 83 2.24 1.45 -23.88
CA TYR A 83 3.14 1.21 -22.75
C TYR A 83 3.66 2.53 -22.20
N ARG A 84 4.18 2.50 -20.96
CA ARG A 84 4.91 3.62 -20.35
C ARG A 84 6.28 3.15 -19.88
N ILE A 85 7.25 4.06 -19.86
CA ILE A 85 8.62 3.78 -19.44
C ILE A 85 8.91 4.49 -18.14
N LEU A 86 9.33 3.75 -17.12
CA LEU A 86 9.88 4.25 -15.87
C LEU A 86 11.40 4.05 -15.89
N PHE A 87 12.15 5.15 -15.92
CA PHE A 87 13.60 5.15 -15.94
C PHE A 87 14.18 5.50 -14.57
N LEU A 88 15.10 4.66 -14.07
CA LEU A 88 15.79 4.88 -12.80
C LEU A 88 17.23 5.29 -13.05
N GLU A 89 17.64 6.38 -12.40
CA GLU A 89 19.03 6.84 -12.44
C GLU A 89 19.56 7.16 -11.03
N ALA A 90 20.88 7.30 -10.94
CA ALA A 90 21.56 7.82 -9.77
C ALA A 90 22.88 8.43 -10.18
N SER A 91 23.50 9.28 -9.35
CA SER A 91 24.81 9.84 -9.63
C SER A 91 25.89 8.74 -9.72
N ALA A 92 26.94 8.98 -10.49
CA ALA A 92 28.04 8.01 -10.64
C ALA A 92 28.69 7.66 -9.29
N GLU A 93 28.86 8.66 -8.42
CA GLU A 93 29.43 8.47 -7.08
C GLU A 93 28.57 7.54 -6.21
N VAL A 94 27.26 7.69 -6.25
CA VAL A 94 26.34 6.84 -5.50
C VAL A 94 26.32 5.42 -6.06
N LEU A 95 26.35 5.26 -7.37
CA LEU A 95 26.44 3.95 -8.01
C LEU A 95 27.74 3.23 -7.64
N LEU A 96 28.88 3.91 -7.72
CA LEU A 96 30.19 3.38 -7.30
C LEU A 96 30.17 2.90 -5.85
N ARG A 97 29.59 3.70 -4.94
CA ARG A 97 29.44 3.32 -3.54
C ARG A 97 28.56 2.08 -3.38
N ARG A 98 27.39 2.05 -4.02
CA ARG A 98 26.45 0.91 -3.97
C ARG A 98 27.07 -0.38 -4.50
N TYR A 99 27.89 -0.31 -5.55
CA TYR A 99 28.61 -1.46 -6.07
C TYR A 99 29.66 -1.98 -5.09
N LYS A 100 30.41 -1.10 -4.43
CA LYS A 100 31.37 -1.47 -3.37
C LYS A 100 30.68 -2.15 -2.19
N GLU A 101 29.55 -1.61 -1.74
CA GLU A 101 28.76 -2.16 -0.63
C GLU A 101 28.17 -3.53 -0.95
N THR A 102 27.61 -3.71 -2.15
CA THR A 102 26.91 -4.96 -2.54
C THR A 102 27.84 -6.03 -3.07
N ARG A 103 29.12 -5.72 -3.33
CA ARG A 103 30.11 -6.60 -3.96
C ARG A 103 29.61 -7.27 -5.25
N ARG A 104 28.69 -6.63 -5.97
CA ARG A 104 28.20 -7.12 -7.25
C ARG A 104 29.08 -6.66 -8.38
N ARG A 105 29.17 -7.47 -9.44
CA ARG A 105 29.89 -7.12 -10.66
C ARG A 105 29.00 -6.30 -11.58
N HIS A 106 29.51 -5.21 -12.16
CA HIS A 106 28.76 -4.43 -13.12
C HIS A 106 28.60 -5.21 -14.44
N PRO A 107 27.42 -5.19 -15.10
CA PRO A 107 27.18 -5.95 -16.34
C PRO A 107 28.16 -5.67 -17.47
N LEU A 108 28.60 -4.43 -17.60
CA LEU A 108 29.53 -4.00 -18.65
C LEU A 108 30.99 -3.94 -18.22
N LEU A 109 31.36 -4.49 -17.05
CA LEU A 109 32.69 -4.38 -16.50
C LEU A 109 33.75 -5.01 -17.40
N ASP A 110 33.43 -6.14 -18.04
CA ASP A 110 34.34 -6.85 -18.94
C ASP A 110 34.55 -6.10 -20.27
N GLU A 111 33.55 -5.31 -20.70
CA GLU A 111 33.66 -4.50 -21.92
C GLU A 111 34.48 -3.21 -21.67
N CYS A 112 34.76 -2.88 -20.40
CA CYS A 112 35.44 -1.65 -19.99
C CYS A 112 36.75 -1.92 -19.24
N ASP A 113 37.50 -2.97 -19.60
CA ASP A 113 38.80 -3.34 -19.04
C ASP A 113 38.83 -3.42 -17.50
N GLY A 114 37.68 -3.76 -16.88
CA GLY A 114 37.52 -3.86 -15.42
C GLY A 114 37.37 -2.51 -14.70
N CYS A 115 37.27 -1.39 -15.41
CA CYS A 115 37.03 -0.08 -14.83
C CYS A 115 35.54 0.16 -14.59
N LEU A 116 35.14 0.23 -13.31
CA LEU A 116 33.74 0.41 -12.93
C LEU A 116 33.19 1.80 -13.34
N GLU A 117 34.02 2.83 -13.28
CA GLU A 117 33.61 4.19 -13.66
C GLU A 117 33.31 4.28 -15.16
N ASP A 118 34.13 3.65 -15.99
CA ASP A 118 33.94 3.59 -17.43
C ASP A 118 32.72 2.74 -17.79
N ALA A 119 32.51 1.64 -17.09
CA ALA A 119 31.33 0.79 -17.25
C ALA A 119 30.03 1.54 -16.95
N ILE A 120 29.98 2.35 -15.88
CA ILE A 120 28.82 3.20 -15.54
C ILE A 120 28.62 4.30 -16.61
N ARG A 121 29.70 4.88 -17.10
CA ARG A 121 29.64 5.90 -18.15
C ARG A 121 29.12 5.34 -19.46
N GLU A 122 29.60 4.16 -19.85
CA GLU A 122 29.15 3.47 -21.06
C GLU A 122 27.69 3.02 -20.94
N GLU A 123 27.28 2.47 -19.79
CA GLU A 123 25.88 2.14 -19.56
C GLU A 123 24.97 3.36 -19.69
N ARG A 124 25.36 4.49 -19.13
CA ARG A 124 24.62 5.75 -19.25
C ARG A 124 24.50 6.21 -20.72
N ARG A 125 25.57 6.05 -21.51
CA ARG A 125 25.57 6.36 -22.93
C ARG A 125 24.61 5.46 -23.71
N LEU A 126 24.64 4.17 -23.44
CA LEU A 126 23.75 3.17 -24.09
C LEU A 126 22.27 3.39 -23.75
N LEU A 127 21.98 3.78 -22.50
CA LEU A 127 20.63 3.97 -22.01
C LEU A 127 20.05 5.36 -22.35
N LYS A 128 20.86 6.30 -22.81
CA LYS A 128 20.41 7.67 -23.09
C LYS A 128 19.17 7.75 -23.99
N PRO A 129 19.06 7.03 -25.12
CA PRO A 129 17.86 7.08 -25.97
C PRO A 129 16.58 6.66 -25.25
N ILE A 130 16.69 5.68 -24.35
CA ILE A 130 15.55 5.16 -23.57
C ILE A 130 15.18 6.14 -22.47
N ARG A 131 16.18 6.73 -21.81
CA ARG A 131 15.99 7.80 -20.83
C ARG A 131 15.24 8.99 -21.42
N ASP A 132 15.66 9.41 -22.61
CA ASP A 132 15.07 10.58 -23.29
C ASP A 132 13.63 10.30 -23.79
N ALA A 133 13.24 9.03 -23.95
CA ALA A 133 11.91 8.59 -24.31
C ALA A 133 11.06 8.16 -23.10
N ALA A 134 11.59 8.26 -21.87
CA ALA A 134 10.90 7.80 -20.68
C ALA A 134 9.77 8.74 -20.24
N ASP A 135 8.62 8.15 -19.87
CA ASP A 135 7.48 8.89 -19.33
C ASP A 135 7.72 9.34 -17.89
N TYR A 136 8.46 8.53 -17.13
CA TYR A 136 8.84 8.82 -15.74
C TYR A 136 10.33 8.63 -15.54
N ILE A 137 11.00 9.63 -14.96
CA ILE A 137 12.40 9.54 -14.56
C ILE A 137 12.50 9.75 -13.06
N ILE A 138 13.14 8.80 -12.36
CA ILE A 138 13.39 8.90 -10.93
C ILE A 138 14.88 8.89 -10.68
N ASP A 139 15.40 10.00 -10.19
CA ASP A 139 16.74 10.07 -9.62
C ASP A 139 16.71 9.55 -8.18
N THR A 140 17.44 8.46 -7.94
CA THR A 140 17.54 7.79 -6.65
C THR A 140 18.78 8.16 -5.87
N THR A 141 19.52 9.19 -6.29
CA THR A 141 20.79 9.62 -5.69
C THR A 141 20.67 9.84 -4.18
N SER A 142 19.66 10.59 -3.77
CA SER A 142 19.42 10.97 -2.37
C SER A 142 18.26 10.23 -1.71
N LEU A 143 17.61 9.33 -2.43
CA LEU A 143 16.42 8.65 -1.90
C LEU A 143 16.79 7.45 -1.02
N SER A 144 16.17 7.38 0.16
CA SER A 144 16.12 6.15 0.95
C SER A 144 15.19 5.11 0.28
N PRO A 145 15.30 3.82 0.61
CA PRO A 145 14.40 2.79 0.09
C PRO A 145 12.90 3.09 0.34
N SER A 146 12.57 3.63 1.50
CA SER A 146 11.19 4.02 1.86
C SER A 146 10.70 5.21 1.04
N GLN A 147 11.55 6.23 0.82
CA GLN A 147 11.22 7.37 -0.03
C GLN A 147 11.02 6.98 -1.50
N LEU A 148 11.86 6.06 -2.01
CA LEU A 148 11.68 5.53 -3.37
C LEU A 148 10.33 4.80 -3.48
N ARG A 149 10.01 3.93 -2.51
CA ARG A 149 8.72 3.24 -2.45
C ARG A 149 7.55 4.24 -2.43
N GLY A 150 7.59 5.23 -1.54
CA GLY A 150 6.56 6.26 -1.47
C GLY A 150 6.37 7.01 -2.80
N ARG A 151 7.47 7.31 -3.51
CA ARG A 151 7.41 7.98 -4.82
C ARG A 151 6.76 7.11 -5.91
N ILE A 152 7.03 5.79 -5.92
CA ILE A 152 6.37 4.85 -6.83
C ILE A 152 4.87 4.80 -6.56
N VAL A 153 4.48 4.65 -5.29
CA VAL A 153 3.08 4.66 -4.87
C VAL A 153 2.37 5.93 -5.33
N THR A 154 2.95 7.10 -5.08
CA THR A 154 2.38 8.39 -5.49
C THR A 154 2.20 8.50 -7.02
N ILE A 155 3.15 8.01 -7.81
CA ILE A 155 3.07 8.07 -9.28
C ILE A 155 1.94 7.20 -9.83
N PHE A 156 1.74 5.99 -9.28
CA PHE A 156 0.84 5.00 -9.87
C PHE A 156 -0.52 4.85 -9.17
N GLU A 157 -0.65 5.31 -7.93
CA GLU A 157 -1.91 5.27 -7.18
C GLU A 157 -2.40 6.66 -6.75
N GLY A 158 -1.59 7.70 -6.97
CA GLY A 158 -1.89 9.04 -6.49
C GLY A 158 -1.50 9.23 -5.01
N GLU A 159 -1.85 10.39 -4.44
CA GLU A 159 -1.44 10.75 -3.07
C GLU A 159 -2.10 9.90 -1.97
N THR A 160 -3.05 9.04 -2.31
CA THR A 160 -3.87 8.30 -1.34
C THR A 160 -3.84 6.81 -1.55
N THR A 161 -2.69 6.16 -1.30
CA THR A 161 -2.73 4.73 -0.96
C THR A 161 -3.16 4.64 0.49
N PRO A 162 -4.35 4.10 0.80
CA PRO A 162 -4.80 4.02 2.17
C PRO A 162 -3.91 3.02 2.93
N MET A 163 -3.21 3.49 3.97
CA MET A 163 -2.53 2.58 4.89
C MET A 163 -3.57 1.71 5.59
N LEU A 164 -3.33 0.40 5.59
CA LEU A 164 -4.18 -0.53 6.32
C LEU A 164 -3.87 -0.46 7.81
N ILE A 165 -4.83 -0.01 8.62
CA ILE A 165 -4.69 -0.01 10.07
C ILE A 165 -5.50 -1.17 10.63
N SER A 166 -4.81 -2.11 11.28
CA SER A 166 -5.41 -3.23 11.97
C SER A 166 -5.34 -2.99 13.47
N CYS A 167 -6.50 -2.91 14.12
CA CYS A 167 -6.58 -2.81 15.57
C CYS A 167 -7.05 -4.14 16.15
N GLN A 168 -6.31 -4.67 17.12
CA GLN A 168 -6.63 -5.94 17.77
C GLN A 168 -6.57 -5.82 19.29
N SER A 169 -7.47 -6.53 19.98
CA SER A 169 -7.40 -6.69 21.42
C SER A 169 -6.79 -8.05 21.79
N PHE A 170 -6.01 -8.10 22.85
CA PHE A 170 -5.41 -9.34 23.35
C PHE A 170 -5.33 -9.38 24.88
N GLY A 171 -5.17 -10.59 25.43
CA GLY A 171 -4.88 -10.78 26.84
C GLY A 171 -3.40 -11.04 27.07
N PHE A 172 -2.74 -10.31 27.97
CA PHE A 172 -1.32 -10.52 28.30
C PHE A 172 -1.02 -11.95 28.75
N ARG A 173 -2.01 -12.64 29.34
CA ARG A 173 -1.88 -14.05 29.71
C ARG A 173 -1.54 -14.96 28.52
N ASN A 174 -1.93 -14.56 27.31
CA ASN A 174 -1.73 -15.32 26.09
C ASN A 174 -0.46 -14.91 25.32
N GLY A 175 0.33 -14.00 25.89
CA GLY A 175 1.51 -13.42 25.24
C GLY A 175 1.19 -12.24 24.33
N LEU A 176 2.21 -11.54 23.90
CA LEU A 176 2.11 -10.41 22.97
C LEU A 176 1.87 -10.91 21.56
N PRO A 177 1.00 -10.24 20.75
CA PRO A 177 0.89 -10.52 19.34
C PRO A 177 2.23 -10.23 18.64
N GLN A 178 2.74 -11.19 17.89
CA GLN A 178 4.05 -11.09 17.23
C GLN A 178 4.05 -10.12 16.04
N ASP A 179 2.88 -9.85 15.49
CA ASP A 179 2.66 -8.96 14.35
C ASP A 179 2.29 -7.53 14.78
N ALA A 180 2.23 -7.24 16.08
CA ALA A 180 1.89 -5.91 16.57
C ALA A 180 3.05 -4.92 16.40
N ASP A 181 2.75 -3.78 15.78
CA ASP A 181 3.68 -2.65 15.68
C ASP A 181 3.62 -1.75 16.91
N LEU A 182 2.43 -1.54 17.44
CA LEU A 182 2.17 -0.76 18.64
C LEU A 182 1.40 -1.62 19.64
N VAL A 183 1.84 -1.61 20.90
CA VAL A 183 1.18 -2.34 21.97
C VAL A 183 0.88 -1.38 23.10
N PHE A 184 -0.40 -1.28 23.46
CA PHE A 184 -0.87 -0.47 24.57
C PHE A 184 -1.41 -1.34 25.71
N ASP A 185 -0.91 -1.09 26.91
CA ASP A 185 -1.33 -1.80 28.11
C ASP A 185 -2.47 -1.02 28.81
N VAL A 186 -3.65 -1.63 28.86
CA VAL A 186 -4.82 -1.05 29.51
C VAL A 186 -5.22 -1.79 30.80
N ARG A 187 -4.31 -2.56 31.41
CA ARG A 187 -4.55 -3.27 32.68
C ARG A 187 -4.74 -2.34 33.88
N CYS A 188 -4.34 -1.06 33.73
CA CYS A 188 -4.59 -0.02 34.75
C CYS A 188 -6.05 0.41 34.87
N LEU A 189 -6.89 0.04 33.88
CA LEU A 189 -8.30 0.42 33.85
C LEU A 189 -9.17 -0.53 34.70
N PRO A 190 -10.42 -0.14 35.06
CA PRO A 190 -11.32 -0.97 35.84
C PRO A 190 -11.49 -2.36 35.24
N ASN A 191 -11.29 -3.39 36.06
CA ASN A 191 -11.32 -4.76 35.60
C ASN A 191 -12.67 -5.41 35.97
N PRO A 192 -13.52 -5.75 34.98
CA PRO A 192 -14.84 -6.36 35.23
C PRO A 192 -14.77 -7.73 35.93
N TYR A 193 -13.62 -8.40 35.94
CA TYR A 193 -13.41 -9.66 36.63
C TYR A 193 -13.67 -9.55 38.14
N TYR A 194 -13.49 -8.37 38.75
CA TYR A 194 -13.74 -8.16 40.18
C TYR A 194 -15.20 -7.84 40.50
N VAL A 195 -16.08 -7.74 39.51
CA VAL A 195 -17.52 -7.55 39.67
C VAL A 195 -18.20 -8.91 39.53
N PRO A 196 -18.85 -9.46 40.59
CA PRO A 196 -19.40 -10.81 40.57
C PRO A 196 -20.35 -11.08 39.40
N GLU A 197 -21.18 -10.09 39.05
CA GLU A 197 -22.17 -10.18 37.98
C GLU A 197 -21.55 -10.18 36.59
N LEU A 198 -20.34 -9.66 36.45
CA LEU A 198 -19.63 -9.52 35.15
C LEU A 198 -18.52 -10.56 34.95
N LYS A 199 -18.15 -11.27 36.02
CA LYS A 199 -17.02 -12.20 36.04
C LYS A 199 -17.11 -13.30 34.98
N GLU A 200 -18.31 -13.82 34.75
CA GLU A 200 -18.57 -14.92 33.81
C GLU A 200 -18.87 -14.45 32.40
N HIS A 201 -19.04 -13.12 32.20
CA HIS A 201 -19.35 -12.53 30.92
C HIS A 201 -18.11 -12.31 30.05
N ASP A 202 -18.32 -12.31 28.73
CA ASP A 202 -17.30 -12.00 27.71
C ASP A 202 -17.16 -10.49 27.53
N GLY A 203 -15.94 -10.04 27.28
CA GLY A 203 -15.64 -8.61 27.01
C GLY A 203 -16.33 -8.02 25.77
N THR A 204 -16.89 -8.85 24.91
CA THR A 204 -17.70 -8.41 23.77
C THR A 204 -19.16 -8.12 24.13
N GLU A 205 -19.60 -8.57 25.30
CA GLU A 205 -20.97 -8.39 25.80
C GLU A 205 -21.19 -6.95 26.28
N GLY A 206 -22.41 -6.44 26.05
CA GLY A 206 -22.80 -5.07 26.38
C GLY A 206 -22.49 -4.66 27.83
N PRO A 207 -22.94 -5.45 28.84
CA PRO A 207 -22.72 -5.09 30.25
C PRO A 207 -21.26 -4.93 30.65
N VAL A 208 -20.38 -5.78 30.12
CA VAL A 208 -18.93 -5.70 30.37
C VAL A 208 -18.32 -4.50 29.71
N ARG A 209 -18.67 -4.27 28.45
CA ARG A 209 -18.23 -3.09 27.70
C ARG A 209 -18.68 -1.81 28.38
N ASP A 210 -19.94 -1.72 28.74
CA ASP A 210 -20.52 -0.52 29.36
C ASP A 210 -19.88 -0.24 30.72
N TYR A 211 -19.57 -1.26 31.52
CA TYR A 211 -18.84 -1.10 32.77
C TYR A 211 -17.46 -0.47 32.58
N VAL A 212 -16.68 -0.97 31.62
CA VAL A 212 -15.34 -0.44 31.35
C VAL A 212 -15.43 0.95 30.74
N MET A 213 -16.36 1.19 29.81
CA MET A 213 -16.46 2.45 29.10
C MET A 213 -17.14 3.56 29.90
N ASN A 214 -17.92 3.25 30.93
CA ASN A 214 -18.48 4.28 31.81
C ASN A 214 -17.45 4.86 32.79
N ALA A 215 -16.27 4.27 32.92
CA ALA A 215 -15.21 4.79 33.77
C ALA A 215 -14.54 6.03 33.12
N PRO A 216 -14.41 7.16 33.85
CA PRO A 216 -13.76 8.36 33.32
C PRO A 216 -12.34 8.13 32.80
N GLU A 217 -11.57 7.27 33.49
CA GLU A 217 -10.21 6.91 33.14
C GLU A 217 -10.13 6.18 31.80
N SER A 218 -11.16 5.40 31.46
CA SER A 218 -11.25 4.70 30.17
C SER A 218 -11.47 5.68 29.02
N HIS A 219 -12.30 6.69 29.22
CA HIS A 219 -12.50 7.76 28.24
C HIS A 219 -11.24 8.57 28.03
N GLU A 220 -10.57 8.98 29.11
CA GLU A 220 -9.33 9.75 29.01
C GLU A 220 -8.23 8.93 28.32
N MET A 221 -8.08 7.65 28.65
CA MET A 221 -7.10 6.76 27.98
C MET A 221 -7.39 6.65 26.48
N LEU A 222 -8.66 6.44 26.11
CA LEU A 222 -9.07 6.33 24.71
C LEU A 222 -8.74 7.61 23.95
N GLN A 223 -9.08 8.76 24.50
CA GLN A 223 -8.78 10.06 23.87
C GLN A 223 -7.28 10.24 23.64
N LYS A 224 -6.44 9.94 24.65
CA LYS A 224 -4.97 10.04 24.51
C LYS A 224 -4.42 9.08 23.45
N LEU A 225 -4.96 7.86 23.35
CA LEU A 225 -4.58 6.92 22.31
C LEU A 225 -4.99 7.41 20.91
N GLU A 226 -6.18 7.97 20.78
CA GLU A 226 -6.65 8.58 19.53
C GLU A 226 -5.75 9.74 19.08
N GLU A 227 -5.41 10.65 20.00
CA GLU A 227 -4.51 11.78 19.73
C GLU A 227 -3.12 11.30 19.31
N LEU A 228 -2.57 10.28 19.99
CA LEU A 228 -1.27 9.71 19.65
C LEU A 228 -1.29 9.04 18.27
N LEU A 229 -2.33 8.26 17.96
CA LEU A 229 -2.47 7.61 16.68
C LEU A 229 -2.70 8.62 15.55
N ALA A 230 -3.54 9.65 15.77
CA ALA A 230 -3.74 10.73 14.80
C ALA A 230 -2.45 11.46 14.46
N PHE A 231 -1.57 11.65 15.44
CA PHE A 231 -0.24 12.24 15.23
C PHE A 231 0.72 11.29 14.52
N SER A 232 0.78 10.01 14.94
CA SER A 232 1.82 9.07 14.50
C SER A 232 1.52 8.42 13.14
N ILE A 233 0.25 8.18 12.78
CA ILE A 233 -0.15 7.54 11.53
C ILE A 233 0.41 8.25 10.29
N PRO A 234 0.31 9.59 10.13
CA PRO A 234 0.90 10.30 8.99
C PRO A 234 2.43 10.17 8.93
N LEU A 235 3.10 9.97 10.08
CA LEU A 235 4.55 9.76 10.13
C LEU A 235 4.90 8.37 9.57
N TYR A 236 4.17 7.33 9.98
CA TYR A 236 4.34 5.97 9.45
C TYR A 236 4.05 5.90 7.93
N GLN A 237 3.03 6.63 7.45
CA GLN A 237 2.78 6.73 6.01
C GLN A 237 3.93 7.34 5.24
N ARG A 238 4.51 8.45 5.77
CA ARG A 238 5.68 9.09 5.15
C ARG A 238 6.92 8.21 5.14
N GLU A 239 7.07 7.33 6.12
CA GLU A 239 8.11 6.30 6.17
C GLU A 239 7.89 5.21 5.11
N GLY A 240 6.69 5.10 4.54
CA GLY A 240 6.34 4.12 3.52
C GLY A 240 5.71 2.83 4.07
N LYS A 241 5.20 2.87 5.31
CA LYS A 241 4.52 1.72 5.92
C LYS A 241 3.14 1.54 5.28
N SER A 242 2.86 0.35 4.76
CA SER A 242 1.57 0.02 4.10
C SER A 242 0.53 -0.54 5.08
N GLN A 243 1.01 -1.06 6.21
CA GLN A 243 0.15 -1.63 7.26
C GLN A 243 0.67 -1.22 8.63
N LEU A 244 -0.25 -0.93 9.55
CA LEU A 244 0.03 -0.66 10.97
C LEU A 244 -0.85 -1.55 11.82
N VAL A 245 -0.26 -2.37 12.69
CA VAL A 245 -0.97 -3.23 13.63
C VAL A 245 -0.90 -2.64 15.02
N VAL A 246 -2.04 -2.23 15.55
CA VAL A 246 -2.20 -1.66 16.88
C VAL A 246 -2.85 -2.68 17.78
N ALA A 247 -2.18 -3.11 18.84
CA ALA A 247 -2.66 -4.10 19.81
C ALA A 247 -2.94 -3.45 21.17
N VAL A 248 -4.14 -3.69 21.72
CA VAL A 248 -4.53 -3.22 23.05
C VAL A 248 -4.68 -4.41 23.98
N GLY A 249 -3.89 -4.44 25.05
CA GLY A 249 -3.77 -5.58 25.97
C GLY A 249 -4.46 -5.37 27.31
N CYS A 250 -5.30 -6.32 27.70
CA CYS A 250 -5.85 -6.43 29.05
C CYS A 250 -5.29 -7.64 29.80
N THR A 251 -5.65 -7.83 31.08
CA THR A 251 -5.17 -8.94 31.92
C THR A 251 -5.70 -10.30 31.45
N GLY A 252 -6.95 -10.35 30.98
CA GLY A 252 -7.77 -11.56 30.88
C GLY A 252 -7.46 -12.49 29.73
N GLY A 253 -7.89 -13.76 29.89
CA GLY A 253 -7.88 -14.79 28.85
C GLY A 253 -9.19 -14.89 28.06
N ARG A 254 -10.18 -14.06 28.35
CA ARG A 254 -11.39 -13.86 27.54
C ARG A 254 -11.24 -12.60 26.72
N PRO A 255 -11.92 -12.43 25.58
CA PRO A 255 -11.82 -11.22 24.77
C PRO A 255 -11.95 -9.98 25.65
N ALA A 256 -11.04 -9.04 25.50
CA ALA A 256 -10.96 -7.89 26.36
C ALA A 256 -12.24 -7.05 26.29
N ALA A 257 -12.71 -6.59 27.43
CA ALA A 257 -13.82 -5.64 27.56
C ALA A 257 -13.52 -4.26 26.95
N TRP A 258 -12.32 -4.07 26.42
CA TRP A 258 -11.98 -2.87 25.68
C TRP A 258 -12.84 -2.78 24.42
N PRO A 259 -13.46 -1.63 24.13
CA PRO A 259 -14.33 -1.50 22.98
C PRO A 259 -13.60 -1.96 21.73
N SER A 260 -14.26 -2.84 20.97
CA SER A 260 -13.80 -3.17 19.64
C SER A 260 -13.51 -1.84 18.91
N PRO A 261 -12.40 -1.71 18.17
CA PRO A 261 -12.15 -0.52 17.35
C PRO A 261 -13.30 -0.14 16.41
N ALA A 262 -14.24 -1.08 16.17
CA ALA A 262 -15.50 -0.80 15.47
C ALA A 262 -16.45 0.14 16.23
N SER A 263 -16.28 0.29 17.54
CA SER A 263 -17.03 1.22 18.39
C SER A 263 -16.26 2.50 18.74
N TRP A 264 -15.06 2.68 18.19
CA TRP A 264 -14.31 3.93 18.31
C TRP A 264 -15.07 5.05 17.60
N PRO A 265 -15.15 6.27 18.19
CA PRO A 265 -15.90 7.35 17.58
C PRO A 265 -15.40 7.68 16.17
N PRO A 266 -16.31 8.23 15.33
CA PRO A 266 -15.99 8.59 13.93
C PRO A 266 -14.86 9.61 13.77
N THR A 267 -14.34 10.18 14.84
CA THR A 267 -13.14 11.05 14.82
C THR A 267 -11.90 10.33 14.32
N CYS A 268 -11.70 9.04 14.63
CA CYS A 268 -10.72 8.21 13.91
C CYS A 268 -11.17 7.94 12.46
N GLY A 269 -12.46 7.95 12.16
CA GLY A 269 -13.04 7.80 10.83
C GLY A 269 -13.05 9.09 10.00
N ALA A 270 -13.08 10.28 10.62
CA ALA A 270 -13.10 11.58 9.92
C ALA A 270 -11.71 12.07 9.48
N LEU A 271 -10.63 11.57 10.10
CA LEU A 271 -9.26 11.69 9.58
C LEU A 271 -9.00 10.71 8.43
N ALA A 272 -9.98 9.86 8.11
CA ALA A 272 -9.87 8.67 7.28
C ALA A 272 -10.31 8.87 5.82
N THR A 273 -10.18 10.05 5.25
CA THR A 273 -10.16 10.16 3.79
C THR A 273 -8.85 9.54 3.30
N GLY A 274 -8.85 8.21 3.12
CA GLY A 274 -7.71 7.47 2.63
C GLY A 274 -7.26 6.26 3.47
N TRP A 275 -7.95 5.90 4.57
CA TRP A 275 -7.54 4.77 5.41
C TRP A 275 -8.60 3.65 5.44
N SER A 276 -8.13 2.40 5.46
CA SER A 276 -9.00 1.24 5.65
C SER A 276 -8.70 0.62 7.02
N PHE A 277 -9.71 0.50 7.88
CA PHE A 277 -9.59 -0.15 9.18
C PHE A 277 -10.07 -1.60 9.09
N LEU A 278 -9.22 -2.52 9.56
CA LEU A 278 -9.62 -3.90 9.87
C LEU A 278 -9.69 -4.05 11.39
N THR A 279 -10.81 -4.47 11.89
CA THR A 279 -11.01 -4.73 13.31
C THR A 279 -11.11 -6.23 13.55
N GLY A 280 -10.33 -6.76 14.49
CA GLY A 280 -10.32 -8.17 14.80
C GLY A 280 -10.11 -8.44 16.28
N ILE A 281 -10.74 -9.50 16.80
CA ILE A 281 -10.48 -10.05 18.12
C ILE A 281 -9.67 -11.32 17.91
N ARG A 282 -8.42 -11.38 18.41
CA ARG A 282 -7.65 -12.63 18.46
C ARG A 282 -7.98 -13.37 19.75
N THR A 283 -8.64 -14.51 19.61
CA THR A 283 -8.74 -15.51 20.68
C THR A 283 -7.70 -16.61 20.43
N THR A 284 -7.04 -17.08 21.47
CA THR A 284 -6.15 -18.24 21.40
C THR A 284 -6.93 -19.46 20.93
N GLY A 285 -6.58 -19.96 19.74
CA GLY A 285 -7.12 -21.21 19.17
C GLY A 285 -8.27 -21.10 18.17
N GLY A 286 -8.71 -19.91 17.77
CA GLY A 286 -9.81 -19.73 16.84
C GLY A 286 -9.52 -18.75 15.68
N LYS A 287 -10.18 -18.97 14.55
CA LYS A 287 -10.14 -18.09 13.38
C LYS A 287 -10.56 -16.68 13.78
N GLY A 288 -9.67 -15.69 13.62
CA GLY A 288 -9.99 -14.29 13.87
C GLY A 288 -11.14 -13.82 12.96
N LEU A 289 -12.15 -13.21 13.56
CA LEU A 289 -13.26 -12.59 12.81
C LEU A 289 -12.79 -11.20 12.34
N PHE A 290 -12.59 -11.04 11.04
CA PHE A 290 -12.23 -9.76 10.43
C PHE A 290 -13.49 -9.13 9.82
N CYS A 291 -13.84 -7.92 10.24
CA CYS A 291 -14.93 -7.14 9.67
C CYS A 291 -14.34 -5.96 8.86
N ARG A 292 -14.63 -5.88 7.57
CA ARG A 292 -14.30 -4.72 6.73
C ARG A 292 -15.41 -3.69 6.82
N LYS A 293 -15.11 -2.49 7.29
CA LYS A 293 -16.09 -1.40 7.43
C LYS A 293 -16.55 -0.80 6.07
N LYS A 294 -16.00 -1.25 4.94
CA LYS A 294 -16.40 -0.76 3.60
C LYS A 294 -17.83 -1.14 3.18
N ASP A 295 -18.45 -2.12 3.82
CA ASP A 295 -19.77 -2.63 3.40
C ASP A 295 -20.95 -1.90 4.05
N ALA A 296 -20.75 -1.22 5.19
CA ALA A 296 -21.81 -0.48 5.89
C ALA A 296 -22.22 0.81 5.17
N ASP A 297 -21.26 1.54 4.59
CA ASP A 297 -21.54 2.80 3.87
C ASP A 297 -22.15 2.56 2.48
N ALA A 298 -21.87 1.40 1.87
CA ALA A 298 -22.47 1.01 0.60
C ALA A 298 -23.95 0.57 0.74
N GLU A 299 -24.33 -0.01 1.87
CA GLU A 299 -25.72 -0.38 2.15
C GLU A 299 -26.58 0.84 2.50
N ASP A 300 -26.06 1.78 3.28
CA ASP A 300 -26.78 3.01 3.62
C ASP A 300 -26.96 3.93 2.38
N SER A 301 -25.96 3.99 1.51
CA SER A 301 -26.08 4.69 0.21
C SER A 301 -27.08 4.02 -0.73
N ARG A 302 -27.17 2.67 -0.75
CA ARG A 302 -28.19 1.92 -1.51
C ARG A 302 -29.59 2.05 -0.89
N ARG A 303 -29.67 2.17 0.43
CA ARG A 303 -30.95 2.37 1.14
C ARG A 303 -31.50 3.76 0.86
N ARG A 304 -30.69 4.82 0.95
CA ARG A 304 -31.07 6.20 0.56
C ARG A 304 -31.47 6.32 -0.91
N SER A 305 -30.76 5.62 -1.81
CA SER A 305 -31.10 5.60 -3.24
C SER A 305 -32.38 4.82 -3.55
N ARG A 306 -32.83 3.89 -2.68
CA ARG A 306 -34.15 3.22 -2.80
C ARG A 306 -35.27 4.04 -2.21
N GLU A 307 -35.02 4.77 -1.12
CA GLU A 307 -36.02 5.67 -0.53
C GLU A 307 -36.36 6.86 -1.44
N ILE A 308 -35.34 7.41 -2.16
CA ILE A 308 -35.57 8.48 -3.16
C ILE A 308 -36.34 7.97 -4.38
N ARG A 309 -36.24 6.67 -4.74
CA ARG A 309 -37.00 6.09 -5.85
C ARG A 309 -38.45 5.68 -5.50
N ASN A 310 -38.76 5.54 -4.22
CA ASN A 310 -40.09 5.09 -3.74
C ASN A 310 -40.88 6.20 -3.06
N ALA A 311 -40.47 7.47 -3.16
CA ALA A 311 -41.29 8.59 -2.71
C ALA A 311 -42.47 8.79 -3.72
N PRO A 312 -43.72 8.76 -3.27
CA PRO A 312 -44.87 9.00 -4.17
C PRO A 312 -44.80 10.42 -4.68
N GLY A 313 -44.90 10.55 -6.01
CA GLY A 313 -44.83 11.82 -6.71
C GLY A 313 -45.98 12.79 -6.30
N THR A 314 -45.56 13.94 -5.85
CA THR A 314 -46.38 15.15 -5.89
C THR A 314 -45.42 16.32 -6.16
N TYR A 315 -45.45 16.77 -7.38
CA TYR A 315 -45.32 18.15 -7.84
C TYR A 315 -44.89 18.18 -9.31
N ALA A 316 -45.90 18.00 -10.17
CA ALA A 316 -45.81 18.50 -11.53
C ALA A 316 -47.18 19.13 -11.83
N GLU A 317 -47.25 20.43 -11.68
CA GLU A 317 -48.13 21.32 -12.44
C GLU A 317 -47.95 22.75 -11.91
N LYS A 318 -47.21 23.54 -12.64
CA LYS A 318 -47.45 24.95 -12.97
C LYS A 318 -46.15 25.66 -13.37
N HIS A 319 -46.22 26.19 -14.55
CA HIS A 319 -45.42 27.21 -15.22
C HIS A 319 -44.59 26.71 -16.41
N GLY A 320 -45.32 26.63 -17.53
CA GLY A 320 -44.74 26.71 -18.84
C GLY A 320 -44.06 28.07 -19.09
N ARG A 321 -42.80 27.97 -19.61
CA ARG A 321 -42.27 28.94 -20.59
C ARG A 321 -41.14 28.27 -21.34
N ARG A 322 -41.36 28.05 -22.62
CA ARG A 322 -40.29 27.79 -23.61
C ARG A 322 -39.48 29.06 -23.78
N ILE A 323 -38.16 28.92 -23.83
CA ILE A 323 -37.28 29.83 -24.55
C ILE A 323 -36.26 28.96 -25.31
N PRO A 324 -36.04 29.19 -26.62
CA PRO A 324 -35.19 28.39 -27.49
C PRO A 324 -33.74 28.90 -27.47
N TRP A 325 -32.87 28.08 -27.91
CA TRP A 325 -31.56 28.02 -28.56
C TRP A 325 -30.60 27.09 -27.85
#